data_299764a3496eaebaec1d1c4c76ba5e01
#
_entry.id   299764a3496eaebaec1d1c4c76ba5e01
#
_cell.length_a   1.000
_cell.length_b   1.000
_cell.length_c   1.000
_cell.angle_alpha   90.00
_cell.angle_beta   90.00
_cell.angle_gamma   90.00
#
_symmetry.space_group_name_H-M   'P 1'
#
loop_
_entity.id
_entity.type
_entity.pdbx_description
1 polymer ?
#
loop_
_entity_poly.entity_id
_entity_poly.type
_entity_poly.pdbx_seq_one_letter_code
_entity_poly.pdbx_strand_id
1 'polypeptide(L)'
;CDVGQHQMWVAQHCRFSTPQAHLTSGGLGAMGYGLPAGIGAKLARPDADVIAITGDGSFFMNIQELATLKRYDIPLKIVLLDNSSLGLVRQWQELFFDQNYSEIDLSDNPDFVAVARAFGIDAFRISKREDVSAGIERLLAATGPCLAHVVIDPRSNVWPLVPPGKSNSDMMHGDP
;
A
#
# COMPACT_ATOMS: atom_id res chain seq x y z
N CYS A 1 4.93 3.98 4.19
CA CYS A 1 4.60 3.09 3.07
C CYS A 1 5.04 1.67 3.37
N ASP A 2 4.20 0.68 3.08
CA ASP A 2 4.50 -0.74 3.20
C ASP A 2 5.32 -1.24 2.00
N VAL A 3 5.62 -2.54 1.95
CA VAL A 3 6.51 -3.18 0.98
C VAL A 3 5.72 -3.92 -0.10
N GLY A 4 6.09 -3.71 -1.36
CA GLY A 4 5.47 -4.29 -2.54
C GLY A 4 5.58 -3.37 -3.76
N GLN A 5 4.81 -3.63 -4.82
CA GLN A 5 4.75 -2.73 -5.99
C GLN A 5 4.37 -1.30 -5.60
N HIS A 6 3.44 -1.14 -4.66
CA HIS A 6 3.02 0.16 -4.15
C HIS A 6 4.17 0.97 -3.52
N GLN A 7 5.16 0.31 -2.89
CA GLN A 7 6.36 0.96 -2.38
C GLN A 7 7.15 1.65 -3.51
N MET A 8 7.31 0.94 -4.62
CA MET A 8 8.03 1.45 -5.79
C MET A 8 7.24 2.59 -6.46
N TRP A 9 5.93 2.46 -6.63
CA TRP A 9 5.09 3.53 -7.17
C TRP A 9 5.10 4.78 -6.28
N VAL A 10 5.06 4.63 -4.96
CA VAL A 10 5.19 5.76 -4.04
C VAL A 10 6.55 6.45 -4.20
N ALA A 11 7.64 5.68 -4.30
CA ALA A 11 8.97 6.24 -4.51
C ALA A 11 9.10 6.97 -5.88
N GLN A 12 8.41 6.48 -6.92
CA GLN A 12 8.47 7.07 -8.26
C GLN A 12 7.57 8.30 -8.43
N HIS A 13 6.40 8.30 -7.81
CA HIS A 13 5.35 9.30 -8.10
C HIS A 13 5.09 10.29 -6.97
N CYS A 14 5.45 9.98 -5.71
CA CYS A 14 5.29 10.90 -4.61
C CYS A 14 6.53 11.78 -4.44
N ARG A 15 6.30 13.05 -4.07
CA ARG A 15 7.36 14.00 -3.75
C ARG A 15 7.38 14.24 -2.25
N PHE A 16 8.55 14.12 -1.65
CA PHE A 16 8.75 14.32 -0.22
C PHE A 16 9.63 15.56 0.00
N SER A 17 9.19 16.45 0.90
CA SER A 17 9.93 17.68 1.20
C SER A 17 11.11 17.45 2.14
N THR A 18 11.08 16.39 2.92
CA THR A 18 12.14 16.01 3.86
C THR A 18 12.28 14.48 3.91
N PRO A 19 13.46 13.94 4.28
CA PRO A 19 13.63 12.48 4.42
C PRO A 19 12.67 11.86 5.44
N GLN A 20 12.28 12.60 6.47
CA GLN A 20 11.36 12.14 7.53
C GLN A 20 9.90 12.07 7.07
N ALA A 21 9.57 12.66 5.91
CA ALA A 21 8.22 12.59 5.36
C ALA A 21 7.88 11.24 4.72
N HIS A 22 8.88 10.36 4.52
CA HIS A 22 8.68 9.04 3.95
C HIS A 22 9.30 7.95 4.84
N LEU A 23 8.45 7.15 5.46
CA LEU A 23 8.85 6.00 6.26
C LEU A 23 8.53 4.71 5.49
N THR A 24 9.54 3.88 5.28
CA THR A 24 9.40 2.58 4.61
C THR A 24 10.53 1.63 4.98
N SER A 25 10.28 0.33 4.92
CA SER A 25 11.30 -0.70 5.12
C SER A 25 12.14 -0.89 3.85
N GLY A 26 12.95 0.14 3.50
CA GLY A 26 13.74 0.15 2.27
C GLY A 26 14.97 -0.75 2.29
N GLY A 27 15.47 -1.11 3.47
CA GLY A 27 16.66 -1.96 3.63
C GLY A 27 16.31 -3.45 3.65
N LEU A 28 15.42 -3.87 4.55
CA LEU A 28 15.04 -5.28 4.72
C LEU A 28 13.81 -5.69 3.92
N GLY A 29 12.99 -4.74 3.46
CA GLY A 29 11.78 -5.04 2.72
C GLY A 29 10.75 -5.82 3.55
N ALA A 30 10.58 -5.45 4.83
CA ALA A 30 9.67 -6.15 5.73
C ALA A 30 8.21 -5.77 5.42
N MET A 31 7.45 -6.69 4.85
CA MET A 31 6.01 -6.55 4.66
C MET A 31 5.29 -6.45 6.01
N GLY A 32 4.19 -5.68 6.07
CA GLY A 32 3.47 -5.40 7.31
C GLY A 32 4.03 -4.22 8.11
N TYR A 33 5.10 -3.59 7.66
CA TYR A 33 5.71 -2.43 8.31
C TYR A 33 4.81 -1.19 8.29
N GLY A 34 4.04 -0.99 7.21
CA GLY A 34 3.38 0.28 6.90
C GLY A 34 2.34 0.71 7.93
N LEU A 35 1.48 -0.20 8.36
CA LEU A 35 0.40 0.14 9.31
C LEU A 35 0.95 0.51 10.70
N PRO A 36 1.77 -0.32 11.38
CA PRO A 36 2.34 0.05 12.68
C PRO A 36 3.25 1.28 12.61
N ALA A 37 4.02 1.45 11.53
CA ALA A 37 4.83 2.65 11.34
C ALA A 37 3.98 3.91 11.17
N GLY A 38 2.85 3.81 10.46
CA GLY A 38 1.87 4.90 10.33
C GLY A 38 1.27 5.30 11.68
N ILE A 39 0.93 4.32 12.52
CA ILE A 39 0.48 4.56 13.90
C ILE A 39 1.53 5.33 14.68
N GLY A 40 2.76 4.84 14.70
CA GLY A 40 3.88 5.50 15.40
C GLY A 40 4.14 6.92 14.89
N ALA A 41 4.10 7.12 13.57
CA ALA A 41 4.26 8.42 12.96
C ALA A 41 3.16 9.42 13.37
N LYS A 42 1.89 8.96 13.39
CA LYS A 42 0.77 9.81 13.81
C LYS A 42 0.83 10.18 15.30
N LEU A 43 1.26 9.26 16.15
CA LEU A 43 1.47 9.52 17.56
C LEU A 43 2.63 10.52 17.79
N ALA A 44 3.72 10.38 17.03
CA ALA A 44 4.87 11.28 17.12
C ALA A 44 4.60 12.67 16.49
N ARG A 45 3.68 12.77 15.55
CA ARG A 45 3.33 13.99 14.83
C ARG A 45 1.81 14.17 14.77
N PRO A 46 1.17 14.48 15.90
CA PRO A 46 -0.29 14.54 15.99
C PRO A 46 -0.92 15.61 15.08
N ASP A 47 -0.19 16.68 14.79
CA ASP A 47 -0.66 17.78 13.93
C ASP A 47 -0.44 17.53 12.43
N ALA A 48 0.29 16.47 12.06
CA ALA A 48 0.55 16.16 10.66
C ALA A 48 -0.50 15.19 10.10
N ASP A 49 -0.83 15.34 8.82
CA ASP A 49 -1.55 14.31 8.10
C ASP A 49 -0.61 13.13 7.82
N VAL A 50 -0.98 11.97 8.34
CA VAL A 50 -0.23 10.72 8.13
C VAL A 50 -1.07 9.78 7.31
N ILE A 51 -0.51 9.31 6.19
CA ILE A 51 -1.15 8.37 5.28
C ILE A 51 -0.32 7.09 5.24
N ALA A 52 -0.90 5.98 5.67
CA ALA A 52 -0.31 4.65 5.48
C ALA A 52 -0.74 4.10 4.13
N ILE A 53 0.23 3.81 3.25
CA ILE A 53 -0.02 3.17 1.95
C ILE A 53 0.46 1.73 2.06
N THR A 54 -0.43 0.78 1.81
CA THR A 54 -0.16 -0.65 1.94
C THR A 54 -0.76 -1.43 0.77
N GLY A 55 -0.24 -2.61 0.50
CA GLY A 55 -0.87 -3.59 -0.40
C GLY A 55 -1.70 -4.59 0.41
N ASP A 56 -2.57 -5.33 -0.27
CA ASP A 56 -3.43 -6.35 0.30
C ASP A 56 -2.65 -7.42 1.09
N GLY A 57 -1.62 -8.01 0.50
CA GLY A 57 -0.78 -9.00 1.19
C GLY A 57 -0.01 -8.44 2.39
N SER A 58 0.53 -7.21 2.28
CA SER A 58 1.23 -6.55 3.39
C SER A 58 0.29 -6.16 4.53
N PHE A 59 -0.91 -5.73 4.20
CA PHE A 59 -1.92 -5.32 5.19
C PHE A 59 -2.32 -6.48 6.11
N PHE A 60 -2.43 -7.68 5.57
CA PHE A 60 -2.76 -8.86 6.37
C PHE A 60 -1.74 -9.17 7.46
N MET A 61 -0.48 -8.83 7.26
CA MET A 61 0.58 -9.19 8.20
C MET A 61 0.47 -8.50 9.54
N ASN A 62 -0.22 -7.33 9.59
CA ASN A 62 -0.43 -6.58 10.83
C ASN A 62 -1.86 -6.00 10.92
N ILE A 63 -2.85 -6.68 10.35
CA ILE A 63 -4.26 -6.23 10.31
C ILE A 63 -4.84 -6.03 11.72
N GLN A 64 -4.34 -6.75 12.73
CA GLN A 64 -4.75 -6.60 14.13
C GLN A 64 -4.48 -5.20 14.69
N GLU A 65 -3.60 -4.42 14.08
CA GLU A 65 -3.32 -3.05 14.50
C GLU A 65 -4.48 -2.08 14.23
N LEU A 66 -5.50 -2.50 13.49
CA LEU A 66 -6.77 -1.79 13.42
C LEU A 66 -7.43 -1.67 14.81
N ALA A 67 -7.23 -2.67 15.69
CA ALA A 67 -7.67 -2.59 17.08
C ALA A 67 -6.95 -1.49 17.86
N THR A 68 -5.64 -1.29 17.60
CA THR A 68 -4.86 -0.21 18.19
C THR A 68 -5.37 1.16 17.73
N LEU A 69 -5.63 1.33 16.42
CA LEU A 69 -6.20 2.55 15.87
C LEU A 69 -7.54 2.91 16.54
N LYS A 70 -8.43 1.91 16.68
CA LYS A 70 -9.75 2.11 17.29
C LYS A 70 -9.65 2.40 18.78
N ARG A 71 -8.80 1.67 19.50
CA ARG A 71 -8.67 1.82 20.98
C ARG A 71 -8.20 3.21 21.38
N TYR A 72 -7.29 3.79 20.63
CA TYR A 72 -6.66 5.07 20.93
C TYR A 72 -7.15 6.22 20.05
N ASP A 73 -8.17 5.96 19.23
CA ASP A 73 -8.77 6.94 18.30
C ASP A 73 -7.72 7.69 17.46
N ILE A 74 -6.75 6.95 16.91
CA ILE A 74 -5.63 7.51 16.15
C ILE A 74 -6.10 7.84 14.73
N PRO A 75 -6.15 9.11 14.29
CA PRO A 75 -6.72 9.52 13.01
C PRO A 75 -5.76 9.27 11.84
N LEU A 76 -5.35 8.01 11.68
CA LEU A 76 -4.52 7.55 10.57
C LEU A 76 -5.38 7.34 9.31
N LYS A 77 -4.90 7.80 8.16
CA LYS A 77 -5.49 7.53 6.85
C LYS A 77 -4.80 6.32 6.24
N ILE A 78 -5.57 5.36 5.76
CA ILE A 78 -5.04 4.13 5.17
C ILE A 78 -5.50 4.06 3.71
N VAL A 79 -4.54 3.95 2.79
CA VAL A 79 -4.77 3.62 1.38
C VAL A 79 -4.31 2.17 1.18
N LEU A 80 -5.27 1.27 1.00
CA LEU A 80 -5.00 -0.13 0.72
C LEU A 80 -5.16 -0.37 -0.77
N LEU A 81 -4.05 -0.66 -1.45
CA LEU A 81 -4.03 -1.01 -2.87
C LEU A 81 -4.17 -2.53 -3.01
N ASP A 82 -5.27 -2.95 -3.60
CA ASP A 82 -5.63 -4.37 -3.76
C ASP A 82 -5.56 -4.76 -5.23
N ASN A 83 -4.59 -5.59 -5.57
CA ASN A 83 -4.45 -6.24 -6.86
C ASN A 83 -4.70 -7.76 -6.78
N SER A 84 -5.20 -8.24 -5.65
CA SER A 84 -5.45 -9.66 -5.38
C SER A 84 -4.24 -10.55 -5.65
N SER A 85 -3.03 -10.02 -5.38
CA SER A 85 -1.79 -10.74 -5.68
C SER A 85 -0.61 -10.20 -4.88
N LEU A 86 0.38 -11.06 -4.62
CA LEU A 86 1.73 -10.61 -4.25
C LEU A 86 2.43 -10.03 -5.48
N GLY A 87 2.00 -8.81 -5.88
CA GLY A 87 2.27 -8.23 -7.19
C GLY A 87 3.74 -8.08 -7.54
N LEU A 88 4.62 -7.75 -6.58
CA LEU A 88 6.06 -7.65 -6.84
C LEU A 88 6.67 -9.03 -7.13
N VAL A 89 6.26 -10.06 -6.40
CA VAL A 89 6.70 -11.46 -6.64
C VAL A 89 6.18 -11.92 -8.00
N ARG A 90 4.90 -11.65 -8.32
CA ARG A 90 4.31 -11.95 -9.62
C ARG A 90 5.12 -11.30 -10.75
N GLN A 91 5.43 -10.01 -10.66
CA GLN A 91 6.19 -9.28 -11.67
C GLN A 91 7.59 -9.90 -11.87
N TRP A 92 8.25 -10.33 -10.80
CA TRP A 92 9.55 -11.00 -10.92
C TRP A 92 9.45 -12.37 -11.56
N GLN A 93 8.44 -13.16 -11.20
CA GLN A 93 8.17 -14.46 -11.84
C GLN A 93 7.86 -14.29 -13.33
N GLU A 94 7.11 -13.23 -13.66
CA GLU A 94 6.80 -12.89 -15.06
C GLU A 94 8.06 -12.54 -15.87
N LEU A 95 8.93 -11.69 -15.32
CA LEU A 95 10.06 -11.12 -16.07
C LEU A 95 11.32 -11.99 -16.05
N PHE A 96 11.54 -12.76 -14.98
CA PHE A 96 12.82 -13.42 -14.75
C PHE A 96 12.72 -14.92 -14.48
N PHE A 97 11.52 -15.50 -14.42
CA PHE A 97 11.30 -16.90 -14.12
C PHE A 97 10.31 -17.57 -15.09
N ASP A 98 10.37 -17.20 -16.36
CA ASP A 98 9.60 -17.82 -17.46
C ASP A 98 8.10 -17.91 -17.18
N GLN A 99 7.53 -16.91 -16.46
CA GLN A 99 6.13 -16.88 -16.06
C GLN A 99 5.69 -18.09 -15.20
N ASN A 100 6.62 -18.70 -14.50
CA ASN A 100 6.34 -19.80 -13.58
C ASN A 100 5.77 -19.25 -12.26
N TYR A 101 4.46 -18.96 -12.27
CA TYR A 101 3.76 -18.37 -11.14
C TYR A 101 3.53 -19.38 -10.01
N SER A 102 3.92 -19.02 -8.79
CA SER A 102 3.73 -19.82 -7.59
C SER A 102 3.46 -18.94 -6.38
N GLU A 103 2.44 -19.31 -5.59
CA GLU A 103 2.10 -18.72 -4.27
C GLU A 103 1.91 -17.19 -4.30
N ILE A 104 1.38 -16.65 -5.38
CA ILE A 104 1.15 -15.22 -5.56
C ILE A 104 -0.33 -14.82 -5.54
N ASP A 105 -1.22 -15.78 -5.66
CA ASP A 105 -2.67 -15.54 -5.77
C ASP A 105 -3.27 -15.20 -4.42
N LEU A 106 -3.93 -14.06 -4.34
CA LEU A 106 -4.69 -13.58 -3.20
C LEU A 106 -6.14 -13.29 -3.61
N SER A 107 -6.66 -13.97 -4.63
CA SER A 107 -8.03 -13.76 -5.12
C SER A 107 -9.12 -14.16 -4.11
N ASP A 108 -8.75 -14.86 -3.05
CA ASP A 108 -9.58 -15.20 -1.91
C ASP A 108 -9.56 -14.17 -0.77
N ASN A 109 -8.99 -12.98 -1.01
CA ASN A 109 -9.00 -11.88 -0.06
C ASN A 109 -10.43 -11.59 0.45
N PRO A 110 -10.60 -11.31 1.76
CA PRO A 110 -11.89 -10.90 2.30
C PRO A 110 -12.29 -9.50 1.83
N ASP A 111 -13.53 -9.13 2.08
CA ASP A 111 -13.95 -7.74 1.95
C ASP A 111 -13.25 -6.85 3.01
N PHE A 112 -12.20 -6.15 2.60
CA PHE A 112 -11.41 -5.29 3.48
C PHE A 112 -12.23 -4.14 4.10
N VAL A 113 -13.28 -3.68 3.42
CA VAL A 113 -14.20 -2.66 3.98
C VAL A 113 -14.99 -3.27 5.14
N ALA A 114 -15.50 -4.48 4.96
CA ALA A 114 -16.22 -5.19 6.03
C ALA A 114 -15.29 -5.49 7.21
N VAL A 115 -14.06 -5.92 6.95
CA VAL A 115 -13.05 -6.17 7.99
C VAL A 115 -12.74 -4.89 8.77
N ALA A 116 -12.44 -3.77 8.11
CA ALA A 116 -12.15 -2.50 8.80
C ALA A 116 -13.34 -2.05 9.66
N ARG A 117 -14.56 -2.17 9.14
CA ARG A 117 -15.78 -1.84 9.87
C ARG A 117 -16.01 -2.76 11.08
N ALA A 118 -15.63 -4.03 11.01
CA ALA A 118 -15.71 -4.94 12.15
C ALA A 118 -14.80 -4.50 13.32
N PHE A 119 -13.68 -3.82 12.99
CA PHE A 119 -12.83 -3.14 13.99
C PHE A 119 -13.35 -1.76 14.40
N GLY A 120 -14.45 -1.27 13.83
CA GLY A 120 -15.03 0.04 14.11
C GLY A 120 -14.27 1.19 13.40
N ILE A 121 -13.58 0.91 12.31
CA ILE A 121 -12.89 1.88 11.46
C ILE A 121 -13.79 2.24 10.27
N ASP A 122 -13.96 3.54 9.98
CA ASP A 122 -14.65 3.94 8.75
C ASP A 122 -13.88 3.47 7.51
N ALA A 123 -14.60 2.92 6.55
CA ALA A 123 -13.99 2.38 5.36
C ALA A 123 -14.91 2.46 4.15
N PHE A 124 -14.31 2.61 2.97
CA PHE A 124 -15.01 2.62 1.69
C PHE A 124 -14.14 2.07 0.57
N ARG A 125 -14.77 1.73 -0.55
CA ARG A 125 -14.11 1.14 -1.71
C ARG A 125 -14.06 2.15 -2.86
N ILE A 126 -12.92 2.16 -3.58
CA ILE A 126 -12.69 2.84 -4.84
C ILE A 126 -12.36 1.76 -5.87
N SER A 127 -13.19 1.60 -6.89
CA SER A 127 -13.00 0.58 -7.94
C SER A 127 -13.00 1.16 -9.35
N LYS A 128 -13.24 2.46 -9.49
CA LYS A 128 -13.24 3.16 -10.77
C LYS A 128 -12.34 4.38 -10.72
N ARG A 129 -11.70 4.67 -11.83
CA ARG A 129 -10.78 5.81 -11.95
C ARG A 129 -11.47 7.15 -11.68
N GLU A 130 -12.70 7.31 -12.13
CA GLU A 130 -13.50 8.54 -11.92
C GLU A 130 -13.76 8.83 -10.45
N ASP A 131 -13.78 7.81 -9.59
CA ASP A 131 -14.07 7.96 -8.16
C ASP A 131 -12.84 8.30 -7.30
N VAL A 132 -11.64 8.28 -7.90
CA VAL A 132 -10.37 8.43 -7.14
C VAL A 132 -10.30 9.79 -6.45
N SER A 133 -10.56 10.89 -7.17
CA SER A 133 -10.45 12.24 -6.57
C SER A 133 -11.40 12.42 -5.40
N ALA A 134 -12.68 12.09 -5.58
CA ALA A 134 -13.67 12.18 -4.52
C ALA A 134 -13.36 11.23 -3.35
N GLY A 135 -12.84 10.03 -3.64
CA GLY A 135 -12.41 9.08 -2.61
C GLY A 135 -11.24 9.59 -1.77
N ILE A 136 -10.24 10.21 -2.39
CA ILE A 136 -9.11 10.79 -1.66
C ILE A 136 -9.55 12.01 -0.84
N GLU A 137 -10.41 12.89 -1.38
CA GLU A 137 -10.98 14.00 -0.61
C GLU A 137 -11.74 13.50 0.62
N ARG A 138 -12.57 12.47 0.46
CA ARG A 138 -13.28 11.82 1.57
C ARG A 138 -12.30 11.26 2.61
N LEU A 139 -11.24 10.57 2.17
CA LEU A 139 -10.24 10.01 3.07
C LEU A 139 -9.56 11.09 3.90
N LEU A 140 -9.14 12.17 3.26
CA LEU A 140 -8.44 13.28 3.93
C LEU A 140 -9.36 14.08 4.86
N ALA A 141 -10.63 14.22 4.51
CA ALA A 141 -11.62 14.92 5.34
C ALA A 141 -12.07 14.12 6.59
N ALA A 142 -11.78 12.83 6.67
CA ALA A 142 -12.17 12.01 7.82
C ALA A 142 -11.46 12.49 9.09
N THR A 143 -12.19 12.65 10.18
CA THR A 143 -11.64 13.13 11.47
C THR A 143 -11.01 12.01 12.30
N GLY A 144 -11.46 10.77 12.14
CA GLY A 144 -10.92 9.57 12.77
C GLY A 144 -10.09 8.71 11.84
N PRO A 145 -9.72 7.50 12.28
CA PRO A 145 -9.09 6.52 11.40
C PRO A 145 -10.03 6.14 10.25
N CYS A 146 -9.47 6.06 9.04
CA CYS A 146 -10.26 5.79 7.85
C CYS A 146 -9.46 4.98 6.83
N LEU A 147 -10.09 3.99 6.19
CA LEU A 147 -9.50 3.11 5.19
C LEU A 147 -10.18 3.30 3.83
N ALA A 148 -9.39 3.65 2.82
CA ALA A 148 -9.79 3.59 1.41
C ALA A 148 -9.25 2.29 0.79
N HIS A 149 -10.13 1.35 0.47
CA HIS A 149 -9.81 0.14 -0.28
C HIS A 149 -9.85 0.44 -1.78
N VAL A 150 -8.70 0.48 -2.41
CA VAL A 150 -8.54 0.82 -3.82
C VAL A 150 -8.22 -0.43 -4.62
N VAL A 151 -9.14 -0.82 -5.50
CA VAL A 151 -8.94 -1.96 -6.40
C VAL A 151 -8.15 -1.51 -7.61
N ILE A 152 -7.07 -2.21 -7.90
CA ILE A 152 -6.19 -1.93 -9.05
C ILE A 152 -6.07 -3.16 -9.95
N ASP A 153 -5.58 -2.96 -11.17
CA ASP A 153 -5.39 -4.05 -12.13
C ASP A 153 -4.34 -5.04 -11.60
N PRO A 154 -4.68 -6.34 -11.45
CA PRO A 154 -3.77 -7.37 -10.96
C PRO A 154 -2.57 -7.61 -11.88
N ARG A 155 -2.61 -7.17 -13.13
CA ARG A 155 -1.54 -7.35 -14.12
C ARG A 155 -0.62 -6.15 -14.23
N SER A 156 -0.92 -5.05 -13.55
CA SER A 156 -0.06 -3.86 -13.57
C SER A 156 1.33 -4.18 -13.04
N ASN A 157 2.35 -3.79 -13.81
CA ASN A 157 3.75 -3.87 -13.43
C ASN A 157 4.31 -2.49 -13.09
N VAL A 158 5.34 -2.48 -12.24
CA VAL A 158 6.08 -1.24 -11.94
C VAL A 158 7.10 -0.99 -13.05
N TRP A 159 7.01 0.16 -13.67
CA TRP A 159 7.95 0.62 -14.68
C TRP A 159 8.35 2.07 -14.42
N PRO A 160 9.61 2.48 -14.75
CA PRO A 160 10.72 1.61 -15.15
C PRO A 160 11.25 0.74 -14.00
N LEU A 161 11.95 -0.34 -14.34
CA LEU A 161 12.53 -1.29 -13.38
C LEU A 161 14.00 -1.55 -13.72
N VAL A 162 14.88 -1.49 -12.71
CA VAL A 162 16.28 -1.93 -12.85
C VAL A 162 16.35 -3.40 -12.42
N PRO A 163 16.77 -4.32 -13.32
CA PRO A 163 16.89 -5.74 -12.96
C PRO A 163 17.92 -5.98 -11.86
N PRO A 164 17.78 -7.05 -11.05
CA PRO A 164 18.75 -7.37 -10.00
C PRO A 164 20.16 -7.50 -10.52
N GLY A 165 21.11 -6.85 -9.81
CA GLY A 165 22.52 -6.90 -10.17
C GLY A 165 22.91 -6.09 -11.42
N LYS A 166 21.99 -5.31 -11.97
CA LYS A 166 22.21 -4.43 -13.11
C LYS A 166 22.39 -2.97 -12.66
N SER A 167 22.88 -2.13 -13.58
CA SER A 167 23.02 -0.69 -13.35
C SER A 167 21.79 0.08 -13.82
N ASN A 168 21.69 1.36 -13.47
CA ASN A 168 20.61 2.23 -13.95
C ASN A 168 20.58 2.39 -15.49
N SER A 169 21.72 2.16 -16.18
CA SER A 169 21.78 2.14 -17.64
C SER A 169 21.07 0.93 -18.27
N ASP A 170 20.83 -0.11 -17.48
CA ASP A 170 20.15 -1.35 -17.91
C ASP A 170 18.65 -1.33 -17.53
N MET A 171 18.12 -0.15 -17.23
CA MET A 171 16.72 0.03 -16.83
C MET A 171 15.77 -0.47 -17.92
N MET A 172 14.84 -1.32 -17.51
CA MET A 172 13.76 -1.82 -18.35
C MET A 172 12.57 -0.86 -18.32
N HIS A 173 11.98 -0.66 -19.48
CA HIS A 173 10.73 0.08 -19.64
C HIS A 173 9.64 -0.90 -20.06
N GLY A 174 8.42 -0.74 -19.53
CA GLY A 174 7.27 -1.49 -20.00
C GLY A 174 6.89 -1.09 -21.41
N ASP A 175 6.16 -1.97 -22.10
CA ASP A 175 5.53 -1.61 -23.36
C ASP A 175 4.52 -0.47 -23.10
N PRO A 176 4.45 0.53 -24.00
CA PRO A 176 3.56 1.68 -23.86
C PRO A 176 2.08 1.34 -23.90
#